data_1fa36bae47e76810994b6d8659dba322
#
_entry.id   1fa36bae47e76810994b6d8659dba322
#
_cell.length_a   1.000
_cell.length_b   1.000
_cell.length_c   1.000
_cell.angle_alpha   90.00
_cell.angle_beta   90.00
_cell.angle_gamma   90.00
#
_symmetry.space_group_name_H-M   'P 1'
#
loop_
_entity.id
_entity.type
_entity.pdbx_description
1 polymer ?
#
loop_
_entity_poly.entity_id
_entity_poly.type
_entity_poly.pdbx_seq_one_letter_code
_entity_poly.pdbx_strand_id
1 'polypeptide(L)'
;MSRFVPDSLLARSFLLIALLLVVSVLASFQIYRIHEREPRARELAQQTVSAVNLTRAALVSADPFLRRELLIELNDREGLRVHPVTDSERLQPLPDEPLFEMVKTRVRSALGERTRFAYERDGQQGFWVSFPIDEDEFWVMLPRERFEPEFGLGWLGWGLGLLAIALAGAWLI
;
A
#
# COMPACT_ATOMS: atom_id res chain seq x y z
N MET A 1 -16.83 44.34 1.47
CA MET A 1 -16.90 43.03 0.79
C MET A 1 -16.38 43.26 -0.61
N SER A 2 -15.08 43.00 -0.85
CA SER A 2 -14.42 43.26 -2.12
C SER A 2 -14.90 42.26 -3.17
N ARG A 3 -15.39 42.76 -4.30
CA ARG A 3 -15.81 42.00 -5.46
C ARG A 3 -14.54 41.32 -6.09
N PHE A 4 -14.39 40.04 -5.84
CA PHE A 4 -13.38 39.20 -6.50
C PHE A 4 -13.76 38.81 -7.93
N VAL A 5 -14.61 39.57 -8.61
CA VAL A 5 -15.00 39.33 -9.98
C VAL A 5 -14.23 40.30 -10.86
N PRO A 6 -13.31 39.83 -11.69
CA PRO A 6 -12.56 40.67 -12.61
C PRO A 6 -13.51 41.31 -13.62
N ASP A 7 -13.39 42.62 -13.83
CA ASP A 7 -14.27 43.40 -14.69
C ASP A 7 -13.98 43.24 -16.19
N SER A 8 -12.88 42.57 -16.54
CA SER A 8 -12.48 42.31 -17.92
C SER A 8 -13.03 40.96 -18.43
N LEU A 9 -13.58 40.97 -19.64
CA LEU A 9 -14.01 39.74 -20.33
C LEU A 9 -12.88 38.70 -20.45
N LEU A 10 -11.65 39.15 -20.69
CA LEU A 10 -10.46 38.28 -20.78
C LEU A 10 -10.16 37.61 -19.45
N ALA A 11 -10.24 38.34 -18.35
CA ALA A 11 -10.00 37.79 -17.04
C ALA A 11 -11.07 36.76 -16.60
N ARG A 12 -12.34 36.96 -17.00
CA ARG A 12 -13.42 35.96 -16.79
C ARG A 12 -13.20 34.70 -17.60
N SER A 13 -12.80 34.82 -18.85
CA SER A 13 -12.51 33.66 -19.72
C SER A 13 -11.31 32.88 -19.18
N PHE A 14 -10.26 33.58 -18.73
CA PHE A 14 -9.09 32.96 -18.15
C PHE A 14 -9.41 32.21 -16.85
N LEU A 15 -10.24 32.82 -15.99
CA LEU A 15 -10.66 32.20 -14.72
C LEU A 15 -11.53 30.93 -14.97
N LEU A 16 -12.39 30.98 -15.98
CA LEU A 16 -13.18 29.80 -16.38
C LEU A 16 -12.29 28.67 -16.91
N ILE A 17 -11.29 28.98 -17.72
CA ILE A 17 -10.34 27.98 -18.24
C ILE A 17 -9.52 27.40 -17.10
N ALA A 18 -9.02 28.23 -16.19
CA ALA A 18 -8.28 27.77 -15.01
C ALA A 18 -9.13 26.87 -14.11
N LEU A 19 -10.39 27.24 -13.87
CA LEU A 19 -11.34 26.42 -13.12
C LEU A 19 -11.58 25.07 -13.80
N LEU A 20 -11.80 25.07 -15.10
CA LEU A 20 -12.02 23.86 -15.88
C LEU A 20 -10.81 22.91 -15.81
N LEU A 21 -9.59 23.47 -15.90
CA LEU A 21 -8.35 22.72 -15.75
C LEU A 21 -8.25 22.08 -14.37
N VAL A 22 -8.52 22.85 -13.31
CA VAL A 22 -8.49 22.34 -11.94
C VAL A 22 -9.51 21.20 -11.76
N VAL A 23 -10.74 21.38 -12.23
CA VAL A 23 -11.79 20.36 -12.16
C VAL A 23 -11.37 19.10 -12.94
N SER A 24 -10.81 19.29 -14.15
CA SER A 24 -10.33 18.18 -14.98
C SER A 24 -9.20 17.38 -14.29
N VAL A 25 -8.24 18.07 -13.68
CA VAL A 25 -7.14 17.42 -12.94
C VAL A 25 -7.68 16.67 -11.72
N LEU A 26 -8.61 17.27 -10.96
CA LEU A 26 -9.22 16.61 -9.81
C LEU A 26 -10.03 15.38 -10.22
N ALA A 27 -10.82 15.48 -11.30
CA ALA A 27 -11.59 14.36 -11.81
C ALA A 27 -10.66 13.22 -12.29
N SER A 28 -9.63 13.54 -13.06
CA SER A 28 -8.62 12.57 -13.51
C SER A 28 -7.93 11.88 -12.34
N PHE A 29 -7.61 12.62 -11.28
CA PHE A 29 -7.01 12.08 -10.07
C PHE A 29 -7.94 11.12 -9.35
N GLN A 30 -9.23 11.43 -9.25
CA GLN A 30 -10.21 10.54 -8.63
C GLN A 30 -10.38 9.24 -9.43
N ILE A 31 -10.45 9.34 -10.76
CA ILE A 31 -10.53 8.17 -11.64
C ILE A 31 -9.28 7.30 -11.48
N TYR A 32 -8.10 7.90 -11.48
CA TYR A 32 -6.83 7.21 -11.30
C TYR A 32 -6.80 6.45 -9.96
N ARG A 33 -7.16 7.09 -8.86
CA ARG A 33 -7.21 6.44 -7.53
C ARG A 33 -8.14 5.23 -7.47
N ILE A 34 -9.24 5.27 -8.19
CA ILE A 34 -10.20 4.14 -8.21
C ILE A 34 -9.66 2.99 -9.04
N HIS A 35 -9.05 3.27 -10.19
CA HIS A 35 -8.54 2.24 -11.11
C HIS A 35 -7.25 1.57 -10.62
N GLU A 36 -6.46 2.23 -9.80
CA GLU A 36 -5.17 1.71 -9.34
C GLU A 36 -5.29 0.73 -8.17
N ARG A 37 -6.42 0.71 -7.46
CA ARG A 37 -6.61 -0.14 -6.27
C ARG A 37 -6.59 -1.62 -6.60
N GLU A 38 -7.27 -2.03 -7.64
CA GLU A 38 -7.40 -3.44 -7.99
C GLU A 38 -6.10 -4.06 -8.53
N PRO A 39 -5.38 -3.46 -9.49
CA PRO A 39 -4.08 -3.97 -9.93
C PRO A 39 -3.08 -4.06 -8.78
N ARG A 40 -3.05 -3.04 -7.93
CA ARG A 40 -2.17 -2.99 -6.76
C ARG A 40 -2.50 -4.09 -5.75
N ALA A 41 -3.77 -4.30 -5.43
CA ALA A 41 -4.18 -5.39 -4.54
C ALA A 41 -3.79 -6.77 -5.11
N ARG A 42 -3.88 -6.94 -6.43
CA ARG A 42 -3.48 -8.16 -7.12
C ARG A 42 -1.98 -8.40 -7.02
N GLU A 43 -1.19 -7.38 -7.28
CA GLU A 43 0.26 -7.43 -7.21
C GLU A 43 0.75 -7.74 -5.79
N LEU A 44 0.24 -7.03 -4.79
CA LEU A 44 0.55 -7.27 -3.37
C LEU A 44 0.16 -8.68 -2.93
N ALA A 45 -1.01 -9.16 -3.33
CA ALA A 45 -1.44 -10.52 -3.02
C ALA A 45 -0.52 -11.56 -3.67
N GLN A 46 -0.13 -11.37 -4.94
CA GLN A 46 0.79 -12.27 -5.63
C GLN A 46 2.17 -12.29 -4.97
N GLN A 47 2.72 -11.13 -4.63
CA GLN A 47 3.99 -11.03 -3.91
C GLN A 47 3.92 -11.73 -2.56
N THR A 48 2.83 -11.53 -1.81
CA THR A 48 2.60 -12.19 -0.53
C THR A 48 2.54 -13.71 -0.67
N VAL A 49 1.73 -14.21 -1.60
CA VAL A 49 1.60 -15.65 -1.87
C VAL A 49 2.92 -16.27 -2.31
N SER A 50 3.66 -15.57 -3.17
CA SER A 50 4.99 -16.03 -3.62
C SER A 50 5.99 -16.09 -2.47
N ALA A 51 6.03 -15.07 -1.61
CA ALA A 51 6.90 -15.05 -0.43
C ALA A 51 6.57 -16.18 0.53
N VAL A 52 5.27 -16.41 0.83
CA VAL A 52 4.82 -17.51 1.69
C VAL A 52 5.18 -18.88 1.10
N ASN A 53 4.89 -19.10 -0.19
CA ASN A 53 5.17 -20.38 -0.85
C ASN A 53 6.67 -20.67 -0.92
N LEU A 54 7.49 -19.66 -1.22
CA LEU A 54 8.95 -19.80 -1.24
C LEU A 54 9.48 -20.12 0.18
N THR A 55 9.02 -19.43 1.18
CA THR A 55 9.37 -19.66 2.59
C THR A 55 8.95 -21.06 3.03
N ARG A 56 7.71 -21.46 2.70
CA ARG A 56 7.21 -22.82 2.98
C ARG A 56 8.07 -23.87 2.31
N ALA A 57 8.39 -23.72 1.02
CA ALA A 57 9.22 -24.68 0.27
C ALA A 57 10.62 -24.78 0.88
N ALA A 58 11.22 -23.67 1.26
CA ALA A 58 12.53 -23.65 1.91
C ALA A 58 12.50 -24.38 3.26
N LEU A 59 11.49 -24.10 4.10
CA LEU A 59 11.36 -24.73 5.42
C LEU A 59 11.02 -26.21 5.38
N VAL A 60 10.19 -26.62 4.42
CA VAL A 60 9.85 -28.06 4.21
C VAL A 60 11.06 -28.84 3.71
N SER A 61 11.88 -28.23 2.84
CA SER A 61 13.09 -28.86 2.27
C SER A 61 14.26 -28.86 3.25
N ALA A 62 14.23 -28.03 4.28
CA ALA A 62 15.31 -27.93 5.27
C ALA A 62 15.22 -29.09 6.28
N ASP A 63 16.40 -29.58 6.70
CA ASP A 63 16.51 -30.50 7.84
C ASP A 63 15.88 -29.82 9.09
N PRO A 64 15.02 -30.52 9.86
CA PRO A 64 14.39 -29.97 11.07
C PRO A 64 15.37 -29.32 12.04
N PHE A 65 16.59 -29.86 12.17
CA PHE A 65 17.64 -29.29 13.01
C PHE A 65 18.23 -27.98 12.48
N LEU A 66 18.21 -27.76 11.15
CA LEU A 66 18.74 -26.57 10.48
C LEU A 66 17.66 -25.50 10.22
N ARG A 67 16.39 -25.80 10.45
CA ARG A 67 15.28 -24.86 10.20
C ARG A 67 15.46 -23.54 10.94
N ARG A 68 15.97 -23.60 12.18
CA ARG A 68 16.21 -22.39 12.98
C ARG A 68 17.29 -21.50 12.36
N GLU A 69 18.35 -22.08 11.85
CA GLU A 69 19.46 -21.37 11.21
C GLU A 69 19.03 -20.77 9.88
N LEU A 70 18.22 -21.48 9.11
CA LEU A 70 17.61 -21.00 7.89
C LEU A 70 16.67 -19.81 8.14
N LEU A 71 15.88 -19.82 9.21
CA LEU A 71 15.01 -18.69 9.59
C LEU A 71 15.82 -17.44 9.92
N ILE A 72 16.97 -17.59 10.59
CA ILE A 72 17.88 -16.47 10.88
C ILE A 72 18.47 -15.92 9.55
N GLU A 73 18.91 -16.79 8.66
CA GLU A 73 19.51 -16.40 7.38
C GLU A 73 18.50 -15.69 6.47
N LEU A 74 17.25 -16.17 6.40
CA LEU A 74 16.16 -15.54 5.66
C LEU A 74 15.84 -14.14 6.19
N ASN A 75 15.86 -13.99 7.52
CA ASN A 75 15.66 -12.70 8.16
C ASN A 75 16.76 -11.68 7.80
N ASP A 76 18.01 -12.11 7.80
CA ASP A 76 19.17 -11.22 7.65
C ASP A 76 19.42 -10.85 6.18
N ARG A 77 19.17 -11.76 5.23
CA ARG A 77 19.47 -11.53 3.80
C ARG A 77 18.29 -11.01 3.01
N GLU A 78 17.09 -11.55 3.25
CA GLU A 78 15.91 -11.24 2.43
C GLU A 78 14.97 -10.23 3.09
N GLY A 79 15.23 -9.86 4.34
CA GLY A 79 14.33 -9.00 5.14
C GLY A 79 12.96 -9.65 5.41
N LEU A 80 12.83 -10.95 5.14
CA LEU A 80 11.64 -11.73 5.40
C LEU A 80 11.69 -12.23 6.84
N ARG A 81 10.94 -11.63 7.72
CA ARG A 81 10.86 -12.08 9.12
C ARG A 81 9.86 -13.21 9.22
N VAL A 82 10.37 -14.39 9.53
CA VAL A 82 9.55 -15.59 9.72
C VAL A 82 9.65 -16.02 11.18
N HIS A 83 8.50 -16.18 11.83
CA HIS A 83 8.42 -16.59 13.23
C HIS A 83 7.39 -17.69 13.43
N PRO A 84 7.62 -18.65 14.31
CA PRO A 84 6.59 -19.59 14.71
C PRO A 84 5.45 -18.85 15.43
N VAL A 85 4.25 -19.37 15.32
CA VAL A 85 3.08 -18.88 16.08
C VAL A 85 3.26 -19.25 17.55
N THR A 86 2.93 -18.30 18.44
CA THR A 86 2.99 -18.48 19.89
C THR A 86 1.67 -18.06 20.53
N ASP A 87 1.21 -18.74 21.56
CA ASP A 87 -0.09 -18.46 22.21
C ASP A 87 -0.18 -17.09 22.89
N SER A 88 0.95 -16.45 23.18
CA SER A 88 1.03 -15.17 23.91
C SER A 88 1.24 -13.94 23.02
N GLU A 89 1.00 -14.04 21.72
CA GLU A 89 1.23 -12.97 20.75
C GLU A 89 0.26 -11.80 20.93
N ARG A 90 0.81 -10.58 20.81
CA ARG A 90 0.00 -9.36 20.70
C ARG A 90 -0.16 -8.99 19.24
N LEU A 91 -1.35 -9.22 18.73
CA LEU A 91 -1.69 -8.94 17.33
C LEU A 91 -2.58 -7.70 17.24
N GLN A 92 -2.24 -6.78 16.34
CA GLN A 92 -3.16 -5.72 15.92
C GLN A 92 -3.78 -6.11 14.58
N PRO A 93 -5.11 -5.95 14.45
CA PRO A 93 -5.78 -6.24 13.19
C PRO A 93 -5.34 -5.28 12.09
N LEU A 94 -5.50 -5.70 10.84
CA LEU A 94 -5.30 -4.84 9.68
C LEU A 94 -6.28 -3.65 9.72
N PRO A 95 -5.85 -2.47 9.21
CA PRO A 95 -6.75 -1.34 9.00
C PRO A 95 -7.93 -1.73 8.12
N ASP A 96 -9.10 -1.15 8.43
CA ASP A 96 -10.33 -1.38 7.66
C ASP A 96 -10.31 -0.54 6.35
N GLU A 97 -9.36 -0.86 5.48
CA GLU A 97 -9.19 -0.23 4.18
C GLU A 97 -9.54 -1.19 3.04
N PRO A 98 -10.18 -0.71 1.97
CA PRO A 98 -10.57 -1.54 0.84
C PRO A 98 -9.41 -2.32 0.19
N LEU A 99 -8.20 -1.77 0.21
CA LEU A 99 -7.01 -2.42 -0.31
C LEU A 99 -6.69 -3.71 0.46
N PHE A 100 -6.66 -3.62 1.79
CA PHE A 100 -6.36 -4.78 2.64
C PHE A 100 -7.44 -5.86 2.54
N GLU A 101 -8.71 -5.48 2.41
CA GLU A 101 -9.79 -6.45 2.22
C GLU A 101 -9.64 -7.22 0.90
N MET A 102 -9.29 -6.54 -0.19
CA MET A 102 -9.02 -7.19 -1.47
C MET A 102 -7.79 -8.09 -1.41
N VAL A 103 -6.72 -7.66 -0.74
CA VAL A 103 -5.50 -8.48 -0.55
C VAL A 103 -5.82 -9.71 0.29
N LYS A 104 -6.50 -9.56 1.43
CA LYS A 104 -6.92 -10.68 2.31
C LYS A 104 -7.71 -11.73 1.53
N THR A 105 -8.71 -11.30 0.77
CA THR A 105 -9.55 -12.20 -0.02
C THR A 105 -8.73 -13.00 -1.01
N ARG A 106 -7.81 -12.35 -1.73
CA ARG A 106 -6.95 -13.01 -2.73
C ARG A 106 -5.92 -13.93 -2.10
N VAL A 107 -5.32 -13.52 -0.99
CA VAL A 107 -4.34 -14.34 -0.28
C VAL A 107 -5.02 -15.56 0.33
N ARG A 108 -6.20 -15.42 0.94
CA ARG A 108 -6.98 -16.56 1.45
C ARG A 108 -7.36 -17.54 0.35
N SER A 109 -7.78 -17.06 -0.81
CA SER A 109 -8.12 -17.95 -1.93
C SER A 109 -6.93 -18.78 -2.43
N ALA A 110 -5.70 -18.29 -2.24
CA ALA A 110 -4.47 -18.98 -2.67
C ALA A 110 -3.82 -19.84 -1.57
N LEU A 111 -3.83 -19.38 -0.31
CA LEU A 111 -3.16 -20.05 0.81
C LEU A 111 -4.12 -20.86 1.70
N GLY A 112 -5.43 -20.62 1.60
CA GLY A 112 -6.47 -21.28 2.36
C GLY A 112 -7.17 -20.35 3.36
N GLU A 113 -8.40 -20.73 3.72
CA GLU A 113 -9.29 -19.94 4.58
C GLU A 113 -8.78 -19.75 6.02
N ARG A 114 -7.91 -20.64 6.50
CA ARG A 114 -7.33 -20.58 7.85
C ARG A 114 -6.24 -19.51 7.97
N THR A 115 -5.79 -18.89 6.86
CA THR A 115 -4.77 -17.85 6.87
C THR A 115 -5.23 -16.66 7.71
N ARG A 116 -4.43 -16.31 8.72
CA ARG A 116 -4.63 -15.15 9.59
C ARG A 116 -3.77 -13.99 9.10
N PHE A 117 -4.21 -12.78 9.44
CA PHE A 117 -3.54 -11.53 9.07
C PHE A 117 -3.43 -10.63 10.28
N ALA A 118 -2.30 -9.89 10.38
CA ALA A 118 -2.13 -8.83 11.36
C ALA A 118 -1.33 -7.68 10.76
N TYR A 119 -1.56 -6.47 11.26
CA TYR A 119 -0.82 -5.27 10.89
C TYR A 119 0.40 -5.06 11.78
N GLU A 120 0.32 -5.52 13.02
CA GLU A 120 1.40 -5.46 13.99
C GLU A 120 1.42 -6.75 14.79
N ARG A 121 2.62 -7.25 15.09
CA ARG A 121 2.86 -8.36 15.98
C ARG A 121 3.99 -8.00 16.93
N ASP A 122 3.71 -8.05 18.23
CA ASP A 122 4.68 -7.80 19.32
C ASP A 122 5.45 -6.46 19.16
N GLY A 123 4.76 -5.39 18.72
CA GLY A 123 5.34 -4.07 18.48
C GLY A 123 6.05 -3.92 17.12
N GLN A 124 6.08 -4.95 16.29
CA GLN A 124 6.65 -4.91 14.95
C GLN A 124 5.57 -4.65 13.91
N GLN A 125 5.59 -3.47 13.31
CA GLN A 125 4.67 -3.08 12.25
C GLN A 125 5.06 -3.71 10.92
N GLY A 126 4.06 -4.23 10.20
CA GLY A 126 4.22 -4.88 8.91
C GLY A 126 2.96 -5.64 8.51
N PHE A 127 2.93 -6.18 7.32
CA PHE A 127 1.87 -7.06 6.89
C PHE A 127 2.23 -8.50 7.25
N TRP A 128 1.61 -9.02 8.31
CA TRP A 128 1.81 -10.35 8.83
C TRP A 128 0.79 -11.32 8.24
N VAL A 129 1.26 -12.44 7.75
CA VAL A 129 0.43 -13.50 7.16
C VAL A 129 0.83 -14.84 7.76
N SER A 130 -0.15 -15.57 8.31
CA SER A 130 0.10 -16.92 8.83
C SER A 130 -0.02 -17.98 7.74
N PHE A 131 0.74 -19.04 7.89
CA PHE A 131 0.68 -20.22 7.03
C PHE A 131 1.09 -21.47 7.80
N PRO A 132 0.46 -22.63 7.52
CA PRO A 132 0.78 -23.87 8.18
C PRO A 132 1.95 -24.59 7.47
N ILE A 133 2.78 -25.26 8.25
CA ILE A 133 3.74 -26.28 7.82
C ILE A 133 3.56 -27.49 8.73
N ASP A 134 3.08 -28.60 8.20
CA ASP A 134 2.73 -29.80 8.95
C ASP A 134 1.73 -29.47 10.09
N GLU A 135 2.12 -29.67 11.35
CA GLU A 135 1.31 -29.37 12.53
C GLU A 135 1.61 -27.97 13.11
N ASP A 136 2.66 -27.32 12.62
CA ASP A 136 3.10 -26.00 13.08
C ASP A 136 2.54 -24.87 12.21
N GLU A 137 2.30 -23.72 12.83
CA GLU A 137 1.89 -22.49 12.15
C GLU A 137 2.98 -21.43 12.27
N PHE A 138 3.25 -20.74 11.17
CA PHE A 138 4.29 -19.71 11.07
C PHE A 138 3.70 -18.39 10.61
N TRP A 139 4.28 -17.30 11.07
CA TRP A 139 4.05 -15.96 10.56
C TRP A 139 5.18 -15.56 9.62
N VAL A 140 4.83 -14.95 8.48
CA VAL A 140 5.76 -14.20 7.64
C VAL A 140 5.38 -12.73 7.63
N MET A 141 6.35 -11.86 7.81
CA MET A 141 6.18 -10.41 7.74
C MET A 141 6.68 -9.89 6.39
N LEU A 142 5.82 -9.12 5.73
CA LEU A 142 6.23 -8.30 4.59
C LEU A 142 6.43 -6.86 5.08
N PRO A 143 7.53 -6.19 4.65
CA PRO A 143 7.81 -4.83 5.06
C PRO A 143 6.69 -3.86 4.69
N ARG A 144 6.41 -2.90 5.58
CA ARG A 144 5.35 -1.91 5.45
C ARG A 144 5.50 -1.05 4.20
N GLU A 145 6.72 -0.75 3.80
CA GLU A 145 7.06 0.08 2.63
C GLU A 145 6.46 -0.46 1.32
N ARG A 146 6.18 -1.76 1.27
CA ARG A 146 5.53 -2.38 0.09
C ARG A 146 4.03 -2.08 0.02
N PHE A 147 3.38 -1.81 1.14
CA PHE A 147 1.93 -1.60 1.25
C PHE A 147 1.55 -0.14 1.30
N GLU A 148 2.38 0.72 1.85
CA GLU A 148 2.13 2.14 1.89
C GLU A 148 2.49 2.78 0.55
N PRO A 149 1.56 3.56 -0.05
CA PRO A 149 1.92 4.35 -1.19
C PRO A 149 2.93 5.40 -0.72
N GLU A 150 4.08 5.47 -1.36
CA GLU A 150 4.88 6.69 -1.36
C GLU A 150 4.08 7.79 -2.05
N PHE A 151 3.08 8.34 -1.37
CA PHE A 151 2.50 9.60 -1.77
C PHE A 151 3.54 10.68 -1.51
N GLY A 152 4.55 10.72 -2.35
CA GLY A 152 5.44 11.85 -2.38
C GLY A 152 4.60 13.12 -2.57
N LEU A 153 4.79 14.10 -1.69
CA LEU A 153 4.23 15.46 -1.80
C LEU A 153 4.53 16.13 -3.14
N GLY A 154 5.29 15.47 -4.02
CA GLY A 154 5.72 15.97 -5.31
C GLY A 154 4.57 16.42 -6.22
N TRP A 155 3.46 15.70 -6.27
CA TRP A 155 2.32 16.08 -7.11
C TRP A 155 1.56 17.32 -6.57
N LEU A 156 1.55 17.53 -5.23
CA LEU A 156 1.05 18.77 -4.64
C LEU A 156 1.90 19.96 -5.05
N GLY A 157 3.22 19.80 -5.14
CA GLY A 157 4.13 20.82 -5.66
C GLY A 157 3.83 21.18 -7.12
N TRP A 158 3.56 20.21 -7.97
CA TRP A 158 3.15 20.45 -9.35
C TRP A 158 1.79 21.16 -9.44
N GLY A 159 0.79 20.75 -8.63
CA GLY A 159 -0.53 21.40 -8.58
C GLY A 159 -0.45 22.85 -8.11
N LEU A 160 0.32 23.12 -7.06
CA LEU A 160 0.57 24.48 -6.55
C LEU A 160 1.36 25.32 -7.55
N GLY A 161 2.33 24.74 -8.24
CA GLY A 161 3.09 25.42 -9.30
C GLY A 161 2.20 25.88 -10.44
N LEU A 162 1.34 25.00 -10.95
CA LEU A 162 0.36 25.34 -11.99
C LEU A 162 -0.63 26.41 -11.53
N LEU A 163 -1.10 26.34 -10.30
CA LEU A 163 -1.99 27.36 -9.72
C LEU A 163 -1.29 28.71 -9.61
N ALA A 164 -0.02 28.73 -9.18
CA ALA A 164 0.76 29.97 -9.08
C ALA A 164 0.99 30.60 -10.45
N ILE A 165 1.30 29.80 -11.49
CA ILE A 165 1.45 30.28 -12.87
C ILE A 165 0.11 30.84 -13.39
N ALA A 166 -1.01 30.17 -13.12
CA ALA A 166 -2.33 30.64 -13.49
C ALA A 166 -2.70 31.96 -12.83
N LEU A 167 -2.39 32.12 -11.54
CA LEU A 167 -2.63 33.37 -10.81
C LEU A 167 -1.71 34.50 -11.28
N ALA A 168 -0.45 34.21 -11.55
CA ALA A 168 0.50 35.20 -12.09
C ALA A 168 0.07 35.68 -13.49
N GLY A 169 -0.38 34.76 -14.37
CA GLY A 169 -0.95 35.12 -15.66
C GLY A 169 -2.20 35.98 -15.55
N ALA A 170 -3.07 35.70 -14.59
CA ALA A 170 -4.27 36.51 -14.34
C ALA A 170 -3.95 37.91 -13.80
N TRP A 171 -2.82 38.09 -13.13
CA TRP A 171 -2.40 39.40 -12.59
C TRP A 171 -1.65 40.27 -13.61
N LEU A 172 -1.04 39.66 -14.62
CA LEU A 172 -0.25 40.35 -15.67
C LEU A 172 -1.16 40.91 -16.81
N ILE A 173 -2.42 40.48 -16.88
CA ILE A 173 -3.43 40.86 -17.88
C ILE A 173 -4.43 41.85 -17.25
#